data_0dc4f6b2ede8bc3d526eafc7d6db8e49
#
_entry.id   0dc4f6b2ede8bc3d526eafc7d6db8e49
#
_cell.length_a   1.000
_cell.length_b   1.000
_cell.length_c   1.000
_cell.angle_alpha   90.00
_cell.angle_beta   90.00
_cell.angle_gamma   90.00
#
_symmetry.space_group_name_H-M   'P 1'
#
loop_
_entity.id
_entity.type
_entity.pdbx_description
1 polymer ?
#
loop_
_entity_poly.entity_id
_entity_poly.type
_entity_poly.pdbx_seq_one_letter_code
_entity_poly.pdbx_strand_id
1 'polypeptide(L)'
;VLLFLDIYMPDSDGMQTAVTLRENGFTGGIIFTTGSTSHAMDSYNVDALYYLQKPYDGTDFLNAMKRCSGILKDASKTYTFLSKGSKVQIPLKDILFFETGRHVTLLHTPSEVLSFTRVLSEVCTDFADNPDFIRVGHSYLVNRLYISSFTESEITMTDSTVILIPSRLR
;
A
#
# COMPACT_ATOMS: atom_id res chain seq x y z
N VAL A 1 -12.68 6.17 -3.19
CA VAL A 1 -13.97 5.67 -3.66
C VAL A 1 -14.09 4.21 -3.26
N LEU A 2 -15.29 3.80 -2.79
CA LEU A 2 -15.64 2.42 -2.46
C LEU A 2 -16.77 1.98 -3.39
N LEU A 3 -16.60 0.84 -4.05
CA LEU A 3 -17.56 0.26 -4.97
C LEU A 3 -18.12 -1.03 -4.38
N PHE A 4 -19.46 -1.14 -4.34
CA PHE A 4 -20.15 -2.40 -4.07
C PHE A 4 -20.55 -3.01 -5.41
N LEU A 5 -20.18 -4.26 -5.63
CA LEU A 5 -20.37 -4.93 -6.90
C LEU A 5 -20.99 -6.31 -6.67
N ASP A 6 -22.17 -6.55 -7.23
CA ASP A 6 -22.77 -7.88 -7.21
C ASP A 6 -22.01 -8.79 -8.18
N ILE A 7 -21.64 -9.99 -7.73
CA ILE A 7 -20.97 -10.96 -8.61
C ILE A 7 -21.96 -11.46 -9.68
N TYR A 8 -23.18 -11.77 -9.27
CA TYR A 8 -24.18 -12.33 -10.18
C TYR A 8 -25.20 -11.26 -10.59
N MET A 9 -25.05 -10.75 -11.80
CA MET A 9 -26.00 -9.83 -12.43
C MET A 9 -26.58 -10.48 -13.70
N PRO A 10 -27.86 -10.20 -14.06
CA PRO A 10 -28.53 -10.88 -15.19
C PRO A 10 -27.79 -10.76 -16.54
N ASP A 11 -27.15 -9.62 -16.77
CA ASP A 11 -26.52 -9.28 -18.06
C ASP A 11 -25.00 -9.09 -17.98
N SER A 12 -24.38 -9.32 -16.82
CA SER A 12 -22.94 -9.10 -16.60
C SER A 12 -22.40 -9.88 -15.41
N ASP A 13 -21.14 -10.21 -15.46
CA ASP A 13 -20.37 -10.79 -14.37
C ASP A 13 -19.63 -9.69 -13.60
N GLY A 14 -19.94 -9.55 -12.31
CA GLY A 14 -19.29 -8.56 -11.45
C GLY A 14 -17.78 -8.78 -11.30
N MET A 15 -17.30 -10.03 -11.37
CA MET A 15 -15.89 -10.34 -11.32
C MET A 15 -15.17 -9.81 -12.57
N GLN A 16 -15.73 -10.08 -13.76
CA GLN A 16 -15.19 -9.56 -15.02
C GLN A 16 -15.25 -8.03 -15.06
N THR A 17 -16.31 -7.44 -14.51
CA THR A 17 -16.43 -5.98 -14.38
C THR A 17 -15.31 -5.42 -13.50
N ALA A 18 -14.99 -6.06 -12.38
CA ALA A 18 -13.90 -5.64 -11.49
C ALA A 18 -12.53 -5.73 -12.18
N VAL A 19 -12.25 -6.80 -12.94
CA VAL A 19 -11.03 -6.93 -13.75
C VAL A 19 -10.91 -5.77 -14.72
N THR A 20 -11.95 -5.51 -15.49
CA THR A 20 -11.97 -4.41 -16.47
C THR A 20 -11.76 -3.04 -15.79
N LEU A 21 -12.33 -2.82 -14.62
CA LEU A 21 -12.09 -1.59 -13.83
C LEU A 21 -10.63 -1.46 -13.42
N ARG A 22 -9.98 -2.54 -12.96
CA ARG A 22 -8.55 -2.52 -12.60
C ARG A 22 -7.66 -2.24 -13.82
N GLU A 23 -7.93 -2.89 -14.94
CA GLU A 23 -7.22 -2.66 -16.22
C GLU A 23 -7.34 -1.21 -16.69
N ASN A 24 -8.49 -0.56 -16.44
CA ASN A 24 -8.72 0.86 -16.72
C ASN A 24 -8.24 1.82 -15.62
N GLY A 25 -7.43 1.34 -14.67
CA GLY A 25 -6.77 2.17 -13.65
C GLY A 25 -7.64 2.53 -12.44
N PHE A 26 -8.76 1.83 -12.20
CA PHE A 26 -9.53 2.04 -10.97
C PHE A 26 -8.77 1.53 -9.75
N THR A 27 -8.38 2.42 -8.85
CA THR A 27 -7.64 2.15 -7.61
C THR A 27 -8.51 2.17 -6.35
N GLY A 28 -9.82 2.39 -6.49
CA GLY A 28 -10.77 2.39 -5.38
C GLY A 28 -10.97 1.01 -4.76
N GLY A 29 -11.50 0.97 -3.55
CA GLY A 29 -11.85 -0.30 -2.89
C GLY A 29 -13.04 -0.97 -3.57
N ILE A 30 -12.98 -2.30 -3.71
CA ILE A 30 -14.08 -3.13 -4.22
C ILE A 30 -14.57 -4.04 -3.10
N ILE A 31 -15.87 -4.03 -2.87
CA ILE A 31 -16.58 -4.97 -2.02
C ILE A 31 -17.51 -5.78 -2.91
N PHE A 32 -17.32 -7.08 -2.97
CA PHE A 32 -18.26 -7.93 -3.66
C PHE A 32 -19.46 -8.27 -2.77
N THR A 33 -20.65 -8.28 -3.37
CA THR A 33 -21.85 -8.89 -2.77
C THR A 33 -22.18 -10.17 -3.54
N THR A 34 -22.44 -11.27 -2.84
CA THR A 34 -22.66 -12.57 -3.51
C THR A 34 -23.60 -13.48 -2.72
N GLY A 35 -24.43 -14.23 -3.43
CA GLY A 35 -25.25 -15.31 -2.86
C GLY A 35 -24.52 -16.64 -2.70
N SER A 36 -23.26 -16.77 -3.19
CA SER A 36 -22.48 -18.00 -3.18
C SER A 36 -21.10 -17.80 -2.56
N THR A 37 -20.62 -18.81 -1.85
CA THR A 37 -19.27 -18.84 -1.28
C THR A 37 -18.20 -19.39 -2.24
N SER A 38 -18.60 -19.88 -3.43
CA SER A 38 -17.73 -20.61 -4.35
C SER A 38 -16.68 -19.72 -5.06
N HIS A 39 -16.87 -18.40 -5.12
CA HIS A 39 -15.97 -17.50 -5.85
C HIS A 39 -14.93 -16.75 -4.98
N ALA A 40 -14.83 -17.08 -3.71
CA ALA A 40 -13.82 -16.47 -2.83
C ALA A 40 -12.38 -16.75 -3.30
N MET A 41 -12.17 -17.80 -4.10
CA MET A 41 -10.84 -18.14 -4.64
C MET A 41 -10.47 -17.37 -5.92
N ASP A 42 -11.44 -16.99 -6.76
CA ASP A 42 -11.17 -16.27 -8.02
C ASP A 42 -10.86 -14.78 -7.80
N SER A 43 -11.04 -14.31 -6.58
CA SER A 43 -10.98 -12.91 -6.17
C SER A 43 -9.57 -12.35 -5.95
N TYR A 44 -8.56 -13.20 -5.87
CA TYR A 44 -7.16 -12.77 -5.69
C TYR A 44 -6.65 -11.87 -6.81
N ASN A 45 -7.26 -11.96 -7.99
CA ASN A 45 -6.82 -11.20 -9.17
C ASN A 45 -7.31 -9.73 -9.20
N VAL A 46 -8.28 -9.35 -8.34
CA VAL A 46 -8.91 -8.01 -8.40
C VAL A 46 -8.71 -7.17 -7.14
N ASP A 47 -7.96 -7.68 -6.17
CA ASP A 47 -7.64 -7.00 -4.90
C ASP A 47 -8.91 -6.44 -4.22
N ALA A 48 -9.89 -7.34 -3.98
CA ALA A 48 -11.13 -6.98 -3.31
C ALA A 48 -10.91 -6.79 -1.81
N LEU A 49 -11.49 -5.73 -1.24
CA LEU A 49 -11.37 -5.42 0.19
C LEU A 49 -12.21 -6.35 1.06
N TYR A 50 -13.36 -6.78 0.57
CA TYR A 50 -14.31 -7.61 1.34
C TYR A 50 -15.31 -8.35 0.45
N TYR A 51 -15.87 -9.43 1.00
CA TYR A 51 -16.99 -10.20 0.46
C TYR A 51 -18.15 -10.15 1.43
N LEU A 52 -19.29 -9.65 0.97
CA LEU A 52 -20.52 -9.55 1.74
C LEU A 52 -21.50 -10.61 1.20
N GLN A 53 -21.69 -11.69 1.97
CA GLN A 53 -22.53 -12.80 1.56
C GLN A 53 -24.01 -12.46 1.75
N LYS A 54 -24.81 -12.65 0.71
CA LYS A 54 -26.27 -12.53 0.76
C LYS A 54 -26.91 -13.81 1.34
N PRO A 55 -27.96 -13.72 2.16
CA PRO A 55 -28.55 -12.49 2.70
C PRO A 55 -27.67 -11.89 3.81
N TYR A 56 -27.49 -10.59 3.84
CA TYR A 56 -26.75 -9.86 4.87
C TYR A 56 -27.67 -8.86 5.57
N ASP A 57 -27.42 -8.63 6.85
CA ASP A 57 -28.14 -7.64 7.65
C ASP A 57 -27.30 -6.36 7.87
N GLY A 58 -27.86 -5.42 8.64
CA GLY A 58 -27.19 -4.18 8.98
C GLY A 58 -25.90 -4.38 9.79
N THR A 59 -25.80 -5.46 10.56
CA THR A 59 -24.60 -5.79 11.36
C THR A 59 -23.48 -6.28 10.46
N ASP A 60 -23.80 -7.16 9.50
CA ASP A 60 -22.83 -7.65 8.51
C ASP A 60 -22.27 -6.51 7.67
N PHE A 61 -23.16 -5.62 7.21
CA PHE A 61 -22.77 -4.42 6.46
C PHE A 61 -21.85 -3.52 7.29
N LEU A 62 -22.19 -3.23 8.55
CA LEU A 62 -21.37 -2.41 9.42
C LEU A 62 -20.01 -3.02 9.72
N ASN A 63 -19.93 -4.34 9.86
CA ASN A 63 -18.66 -5.06 10.04
C ASN A 63 -17.78 -4.97 8.79
N ALA A 64 -18.37 -5.15 7.61
CA ALA A 64 -17.68 -4.93 6.33
C ALA A 64 -17.13 -3.51 6.23
N MET A 65 -17.95 -2.50 6.54
CA MET A 65 -17.55 -1.09 6.50
C MET A 65 -16.46 -0.76 7.51
N LYS A 66 -16.51 -1.29 8.74
CA LYS A 66 -15.45 -1.11 9.74
C LYS A 66 -14.12 -1.66 9.25
N ARG A 67 -14.12 -2.85 8.66
CA ARG A 67 -12.91 -3.50 8.12
C ARG A 67 -12.35 -2.71 6.96
N CYS A 68 -13.17 -2.30 6.00
CA CYS A 68 -12.76 -1.48 4.88
C CYS A 68 -12.29 -0.08 5.30
N SER A 69 -12.91 0.53 6.33
CA SER A 69 -12.51 1.85 6.81
C SER A 69 -11.11 1.85 7.45
N GLY A 70 -10.70 0.75 8.08
CA GLY A 70 -9.32 0.56 8.54
C GLY A 70 -8.33 0.63 7.39
N ILE A 71 -8.56 -0.17 6.35
CA ILE A 71 -7.72 -0.20 5.14
C ILE A 71 -7.70 1.15 4.43
N LEU A 72 -8.86 1.81 4.28
CA LEU A 72 -8.96 3.12 3.65
C LEU A 72 -8.29 4.25 4.47
N LYS A 73 -8.33 4.18 5.81
CA LYS A 73 -7.63 5.13 6.68
C LYS A 73 -6.11 4.98 6.54
N ASP A 74 -5.60 3.76 6.46
CA ASP A 74 -4.18 3.52 6.24
C ASP A 74 -3.74 4.02 4.86
N ALA A 75 -4.55 3.85 3.83
CA ALA A 75 -4.31 4.40 2.50
C ALA A 75 -4.35 5.95 2.44
N SER A 76 -4.96 6.62 3.41
CA SER A 76 -5.04 8.08 3.50
C SER A 76 -3.92 8.71 4.33
N LYS A 77 -3.10 7.92 5.02
CA LYS A 77 -1.97 8.43 5.81
C LYS A 77 -0.94 9.09 4.87
N THR A 78 -0.45 10.26 5.29
CA THR A 78 0.57 11.01 4.53
C THR A 78 1.79 11.26 5.40
N TYR A 79 2.97 11.26 4.81
CA TYR A 79 4.18 11.80 5.40
C TYR A 79 4.36 13.25 4.96
N THR A 80 4.63 14.12 5.92
CA THR A 80 4.78 15.56 5.69
C THR A 80 6.17 16.02 6.07
N PHE A 81 6.82 16.75 5.18
CA PHE A 81 8.16 17.31 5.39
C PHE A 81 8.32 18.68 4.70
N LEU A 82 9.40 19.37 5.00
CA LEU A 82 9.76 20.62 4.33
C LEU A 82 10.84 20.33 3.27
N SER A 83 10.55 20.66 2.01
CA SER A 83 11.51 20.60 0.90
C SER A 83 11.60 21.98 0.26
N LYS A 84 12.83 22.52 0.20
CA LYS A 84 13.10 23.85 -0.38
C LYS A 84 12.19 24.96 0.16
N GLY A 85 11.86 24.91 1.46
CA GLY A 85 10.98 25.89 2.12
C GLY A 85 9.49 25.69 1.92
N SER A 86 9.07 24.71 1.14
CA SER A 86 7.67 24.36 0.93
C SER A 86 7.27 23.11 1.70
N LYS A 87 6.05 23.09 2.24
CA LYS A 87 5.49 21.92 2.88
C LYS A 87 5.02 20.92 1.80
N VAL A 88 5.59 19.72 1.83
CA VAL A 88 5.26 18.62 0.92
C VAL A 88 4.54 17.53 1.69
N GLN A 89 3.50 16.95 1.12
CA GLN A 89 2.77 15.81 1.67
C GLN A 89 2.75 14.68 0.65
N ILE A 90 3.24 13.50 1.04
CA ILE A 90 3.26 12.30 0.20
C ILE A 90 2.43 11.22 0.89
N PRO A 91 1.46 10.59 0.21
CA PRO A 91 0.77 9.41 0.75
C PRO A 91 1.77 8.32 1.11
N LEU A 92 1.62 7.67 2.27
CA LEU A 92 2.55 6.60 2.68
C LEU A 92 2.61 5.46 1.66
N LYS A 93 1.49 5.19 1.00
CA LYS A 93 1.39 4.22 -0.09
C LYS A 93 2.23 4.55 -1.32
N ASP A 94 2.67 5.80 -1.48
CA ASP A 94 3.48 6.23 -2.63
C ASP A 94 4.98 6.34 -2.26
N ILE A 95 5.36 5.94 -1.04
CA ILE A 95 6.75 5.93 -0.57
C ILE A 95 7.33 4.54 -0.77
N LEU A 96 8.37 4.42 -1.61
CA LEU A 96 9.13 3.18 -1.80
C LEU A 96 10.13 2.98 -0.67
N PHE A 97 10.98 3.95 -0.45
CA PHE A 97 11.98 3.95 0.61
C PHE A 97 12.57 5.35 0.84
N PHE A 98 13.24 5.51 1.97
CA PHE A 98 14.10 6.65 2.27
C PHE A 98 15.56 6.20 2.25
N GLU A 99 16.43 7.11 1.81
CA GLU A 99 17.87 6.89 1.71
C GLU A 99 18.64 8.05 2.33
N THR A 100 19.75 7.75 3.00
CA THR A 100 20.67 8.77 3.51
C THR A 100 21.46 9.41 2.36
N GLY A 101 21.29 10.71 2.13
CA GLY A 101 22.11 11.51 1.24
C GLY A 101 23.18 12.33 2.00
N ARG A 102 23.91 13.18 1.29
CA ARG A 102 24.82 14.16 1.92
C ARG A 102 24.02 15.25 2.61
N HIS A 103 23.96 15.20 3.95
CA HIS A 103 23.25 16.19 4.79
C HIS A 103 21.73 16.30 4.53
N VAL A 104 21.15 15.34 3.82
CA VAL A 104 19.72 15.27 3.48
C VAL A 104 19.24 13.83 3.58
N THR A 105 17.93 13.66 3.66
CA THR A 105 17.28 12.39 3.36
C THR A 105 16.63 12.48 1.98
N LEU A 106 16.81 11.44 1.18
CA LEU A 106 16.15 11.24 -0.09
C LEU A 106 14.90 10.38 0.14
N LEU A 107 13.76 10.79 -0.40
CA LEU A 107 12.53 10.05 -0.40
C LEU A 107 12.25 9.60 -1.84
N HIS A 108 12.19 8.29 -2.06
CA HIS A 108 11.93 7.67 -3.35
C HIS A 108 10.45 7.31 -3.48
N THR A 109 9.84 7.79 -4.56
CA THR A 109 8.48 7.45 -4.97
C THR A 109 8.50 6.78 -6.34
N PRO A 110 7.41 6.20 -6.83
CA PRO A 110 7.36 5.65 -8.19
C PRO A 110 7.61 6.67 -9.31
N SER A 111 7.41 7.97 -9.04
CA SER A 111 7.49 9.03 -10.05
C SER A 111 8.71 9.94 -9.93
N GLU A 112 9.25 10.12 -8.72
CA GLU A 112 10.32 11.08 -8.48
C GLU A 112 11.11 10.78 -7.19
N VAL A 113 12.27 11.44 -7.05
CA VAL A 113 13.07 11.43 -5.83
C VAL A 113 13.06 12.84 -5.24
N LEU A 114 12.57 12.95 -4.01
CA LEU A 114 12.50 14.20 -3.25
C LEU A 114 13.62 14.26 -2.21
N SER A 115 14.08 15.44 -1.89
CA SER A 115 15.12 15.63 -0.84
C SER A 115 14.67 16.63 0.21
N PHE A 116 15.05 16.39 1.47
CA PHE A 116 14.76 17.28 2.59
C PHE A 116 15.80 17.19 3.69
N THR A 117 15.96 18.29 4.45
CA THR A 117 17.01 18.45 5.44
C THR A 117 16.58 17.85 6.79
N ARG A 118 16.60 16.54 6.90
CA ARG A 118 16.49 15.77 8.15
C ARG A 118 17.39 14.54 8.05
N VAL A 119 17.93 14.08 9.17
CA VAL A 119 18.71 12.85 9.19
C VAL A 119 17.77 11.62 9.20
N LEU A 120 18.17 10.56 8.54
CA LEU A 120 17.34 9.36 8.40
C LEU A 120 16.93 8.75 9.74
N SER A 121 17.77 8.87 10.79
CA SER A 121 17.43 8.39 12.13
C SER A 121 16.20 9.09 12.73
N GLU A 122 16.01 10.38 12.47
CA GLU A 122 14.80 11.12 12.88
C GLU A 122 13.59 10.67 12.07
N VAL A 123 13.77 10.45 10.77
CA VAL A 123 12.70 9.88 9.92
C VAL A 123 12.28 8.50 10.41
N CYS A 124 13.23 7.64 10.79
CA CYS A 124 12.91 6.32 11.36
C CYS A 124 12.07 6.42 12.64
N THR A 125 12.23 7.47 13.44
CA THR A 125 11.41 7.68 14.64
C THR A 125 9.96 7.99 14.27
N ASP A 126 9.71 8.72 13.19
CA ASP A 126 8.35 9.02 12.71
C ASP A 126 7.60 7.75 12.26
N PHE A 127 8.33 6.70 11.91
CA PHE A 127 7.80 5.43 11.43
C PHE A 127 7.94 4.28 12.44
N ALA A 128 8.32 4.56 13.70
CA ALA A 128 8.58 3.51 14.69
C ALA A 128 7.39 2.57 14.93
N ASP A 129 6.17 3.10 14.87
CA ASP A 129 4.93 2.35 15.08
C ASP A 129 4.30 1.85 13.76
N ASN A 130 4.97 2.05 12.63
CA ASN A 130 4.45 1.60 11.34
C ASN A 130 5.18 0.33 10.87
N PRO A 131 4.51 -0.85 10.91
CA PRO A 131 5.14 -2.13 10.59
C PRO A 131 5.50 -2.28 9.11
N ASP A 132 5.01 -1.39 8.24
CA ASP A 132 5.31 -1.45 6.82
C ASP A 132 6.68 -0.84 6.48
N PHE A 133 7.29 -0.09 7.39
CA PHE A 133 8.59 0.52 7.19
C PHE A 133 9.68 -0.19 8.01
N ILE A 134 10.66 -0.73 7.32
CA ILE A 134 11.75 -1.52 7.90
C ILE A 134 13.08 -0.77 7.72
N ARG A 135 13.80 -0.56 8.82
CA ARG A 135 15.13 0.04 8.76
C ARG A 135 16.17 -0.99 8.29
N VAL A 136 16.91 -0.64 7.23
CA VAL A 136 18.01 -1.45 6.69
C VAL A 136 19.34 -0.71 6.91
N GLY A 137 20.08 -1.15 7.92
CA GLY A 137 21.33 -0.52 8.32
C GLY A 137 21.15 0.94 8.80
N HIS A 138 22.13 1.78 8.45
CA HIS A 138 22.11 3.21 8.76
C HIS A 138 21.61 4.07 7.61
N SER A 139 21.48 3.49 6.41
CA SER A 139 21.31 4.22 5.17
C SER A 139 19.91 4.16 4.57
N TYR A 140 19.09 3.20 4.97
CA TYR A 140 17.77 3.00 4.35
C TYR A 140 16.65 2.77 5.36
N LEU A 141 15.46 3.28 5.03
CA LEU A 141 14.18 2.92 5.63
C LEU A 141 13.25 2.51 4.50
N VAL A 142 12.92 1.22 4.43
CA VAL A 142 12.29 0.58 3.26
C VAL A 142 10.83 0.27 3.55
N ASN A 143 9.95 0.60 2.64
CA ASN A 143 8.56 0.15 2.69
C ASN A 143 8.48 -1.30 2.18
N ARG A 144 8.15 -2.24 3.06
CA ARG A 144 8.11 -3.68 2.76
C ARG A 144 7.09 -4.04 1.68
N LEU A 145 6.05 -3.21 1.48
CA LEU A 145 5.03 -3.44 0.46
C LEU A 145 5.58 -3.29 -0.97
N TYR A 146 6.76 -2.66 -1.12
CA TYR A 146 7.45 -2.46 -2.39
C TYR A 146 8.71 -3.31 -2.54
N ILE A 147 8.88 -4.33 -1.70
CA ILE A 147 9.94 -5.33 -1.88
C ILE A 147 9.47 -6.35 -2.91
N SER A 148 10.20 -6.45 -4.01
CA SER A 148 9.97 -7.45 -5.06
C SER A 148 10.58 -8.81 -4.69
N SER A 149 11.81 -8.79 -4.17
CA SER A 149 12.52 -9.98 -3.70
C SER A 149 13.60 -9.62 -2.69
N PHE A 150 14.08 -10.60 -1.93
CA PHE A 150 15.21 -10.40 -1.03
C PHE A 150 16.04 -11.69 -0.89
N THR A 151 17.31 -11.50 -0.56
CA THR A 151 18.27 -12.55 -0.19
C THR A 151 18.87 -12.23 1.19
N GLU A 152 19.82 -13.01 1.67
CA GLU A 152 20.57 -12.67 2.91
C GLU A 152 21.40 -11.38 2.78
N SER A 153 21.74 -10.98 1.56
CA SER A 153 22.68 -9.87 1.31
C SER A 153 22.06 -8.64 0.67
N GLU A 154 20.86 -8.74 0.09
CA GLU A 154 20.25 -7.64 -0.65
C GLU A 154 18.72 -7.71 -0.67
N ILE A 155 18.11 -6.56 -0.86
CA ILE A 155 16.68 -6.38 -1.08
C ILE A 155 16.52 -5.74 -2.46
N THR A 156 15.66 -6.31 -3.31
CA THR A 156 15.28 -5.71 -4.59
C THR A 156 13.91 -5.06 -4.44
N MET A 157 13.81 -3.79 -4.77
CA MET A 157 12.55 -3.04 -4.76
C MET A 157 11.77 -3.24 -6.06
N THR A 158 10.49 -2.90 -6.08
CA THR A 158 9.62 -3.01 -7.28
C THR A 158 10.05 -2.11 -8.44
N ASP A 159 10.81 -1.04 -8.17
CA ASP A 159 11.44 -0.17 -9.17
C ASP A 159 12.81 -0.70 -9.67
N SER A 160 13.16 -1.93 -9.29
CA SER A 160 14.44 -2.59 -9.56
C SER A 160 15.66 -2.02 -8.81
N THR A 161 15.46 -1.11 -7.86
CA THR A 161 16.55 -0.65 -6.99
C THR A 161 17.02 -1.79 -6.09
N VAL A 162 18.33 -2.01 -6.03
CA VAL A 162 18.97 -3.02 -5.15
C VAL A 162 19.57 -2.33 -3.93
N ILE A 163 19.13 -2.73 -2.75
CA ILE A 163 19.60 -2.23 -1.45
C ILE A 163 20.40 -3.34 -0.76
N LEU A 164 21.66 -3.08 -0.49
CA LEU A 164 22.53 -4.04 0.17
C LEU A 164 22.25 -4.10 1.68
N ILE A 165 22.11 -5.31 2.19
CA ILE A 165 21.95 -5.57 3.64
C ILE A 165 23.36 -5.61 4.27
N PRO A 166 23.68 -4.72 5.22
CA PRO A 166 24.98 -4.74 5.89
C PRO A 166 25.25 -6.08 6.59
N SER A 167 26.48 -6.56 6.52
CA SER A 167 26.89 -7.86 7.09
C SER A 167 26.63 -8.00 8.60
N ARG A 168 26.49 -6.90 9.32
CA ARG A 168 26.09 -6.88 10.75
C ARG A 168 24.62 -7.19 11.01
N LEU A 169 23.79 -7.20 9.98
CA LEU A 169 22.35 -7.50 10.04
C LEU A 169 21.97 -8.83 9.36
N ARG A 170 22.99 -9.57 8.90
CA ARG A 170 22.86 -10.89 8.28
C ARG A 170 22.80 -12.00 9.31
#